data_0dd1ba8b74a60a6c36bcb1be45d1ffd3
#
_entry.id   0dd1ba8b74a60a6c36bcb1be45d1ffd3
#
_cell.length_a   1.000
_cell.length_b   1.000
_cell.length_c   1.000
_cell.angle_alpha   90.00
_cell.angle_beta   90.00
_cell.angle_gamma   90.00
#
_symmetry.space_group_name_H-M   'P 1'
#
loop_
_entity.id
_entity.type
_entity.pdbx_description
1 polymer ?
#
loop_
_entity_poly.entity_id
_entity_poly.type
_entity_poly.pdbx_seq_one_letter_code
_entity_poly.pdbx_strand_id
1 'polypeptide(L)'
;MARLYTYLNIAWAYEPRSFDIGGQMYTPDFYLPETDTYVEVKNFWGEYSRIRDEKFRAVHKHLKLEVILKEKYLALEEQYASLIPAWEYKNSKFESH
;
A
#
# COMPACT_ATOMS: atom_id res chain seq x y z
N MET A 1 -6.38 -3.37 -3.88
CA MET A 1 -5.09 -4.12 -3.98
C MET A 1 -5.16 -5.54 -3.44
N ALA A 2 -5.91 -5.78 -2.38
CA ALA A 2 -6.01 -7.13 -1.82
C ALA A 2 -6.49 -8.16 -2.85
N ARG A 3 -7.51 -7.81 -3.62
CA ARG A 3 -8.04 -8.70 -4.66
C ARG A 3 -7.04 -8.95 -5.78
N LEU A 4 -6.25 -7.93 -6.13
CA LEU A 4 -5.20 -8.09 -7.13
C LEU A 4 -4.13 -9.04 -6.63
N TYR A 5 -3.67 -8.88 -5.39
CA TYR A 5 -2.67 -9.80 -4.83
C TYR A 5 -3.20 -11.23 -4.81
N THR A 6 -4.45 -11.43 -4.40
CA THR A 6 -5.07 -12.74 -4.40
C THR A 6 -5.15 -13.32 -5.81
N TYR A 7 -5.56 -12.51 -6.80
CA TYR A 7 -5.63 -12.94 -8.18
C TYR A 7 -4.26 -13.38 -8.72
N LEU A 8 -3.21 -12.60 -8.37
CA LEU A 8 -1.84 -12.91 -8.79
C LEU A 8 -1.15 -13.97 -7.93
N ASN A 9 -1.89 -14.54 -6.97
CA ASN A 9 -1.37 -15.55 -6.05
C ASN A 9 -0.18 -15.03 -5.23
N ILE A 10 -0.25 -13.76 -4.85
CA ILE A 10 0.75 -13.12 -3.98
C ILE A 10 0.20 -13.10 -2.56
N ALA A 11 0.93 -13.68 -1.61
CA ALA A 11 0.55 -13.63 -0.21
C ALA A 11 0.59 -12.20 0.32
N TRP A 12 -0.38 -11.82 1.14
CA TRP A 12 -0.50 -10.47 1.68
C TRP A 12 -1.12 -10.47 3.08
N ALA A 13 -0.78 -9.44 3.86
CA ALA A 13 -1.43 -9.13 5.14
C ALA A 13 -1.83 -7.66 5.14
N TYR A 14 -3.01 -7.36 5.62
CA TYR A 14 -3.54 -5.99 5.67
C TYR A 14 -3.21 -5.35 7.01
N GLU A 15 -2.68 -4.13 6.98
CA GLU A 15 -2.28 -3.37 8.17
C GLU A 15 -1.50 -4.24 9.17
N PRO A 16 -0.36 -4.82 8.73
CA PRO A 16 0.29 -5.91 9.47
C PRO A 16 0.85 -5.50 10.82
N ARG A 17 1.38 -4.28 10.91
CA ARG A 17 1.93 -3.75 12.17
C ARG A 17 2.17 -2.25 12.04
N SER A 18 2.28 -1.60 13.21
CA SER A 18 2.60 -0.18 13.27
C SER A 18 4.06 0.00 13.64
N PHE A 19 4.67 1.04 13.08
CA PHE A 19 6.07 1.40 13.31
C PHE A 19 6.17 2.78 13.95
N ASP A 20 7.09 2.90 14.90
CA ASP A 20 7.47 4.21 15.43
C ASP A 20 8.45 4.86 14.45
N ILE A 21 8.11 6.05 13.98
CA ILE A 21 8.93 6.80 13.01
C ILE A 21 9.37 8.15 13.59
N GLY A 22 9.79 8.15 14.85
CA GLY A 22 10.25 9.36 15.52
C GLY A 22 9.15 10.05 16.31
N GLY A 23 8.45 9.26 17.15
CA GLY A 23 7.36 9.78 17.99
C GLY A 23 6.00 9.78 17.32
N GLN A 24 5.93 9.31 16.09
CA GLN A 24 4.69 9.15 15.34
C GLN A 24 4.56 7.68 14.93
N MET A 25 3.36 7.13 15.06
CA MET A 25 3.10 5.76 14.62
C MET A 25 2.63 5.75 13.17
N TYR A 26 3.11 4.77 12.40
CA TYR A 26 2.77 4.61 11.01
C TYR A 26 2.44 3.14 10.74
N THR A 27 1.31 2.89 10.08
CA THR A 27 0.86 1.56 9.71
C THR A 27 0.75 1.47 8.19
N PRO A 28 1.67 0.76 7.50
CA PRO A 28 1.52 0.52 6.07
C PRO A 28 0.25 -0.28 5.77
N ASP A 29 -0.26 -0.16 4.55
CA ASP A 29 -1.49 -0.84 4.17
C ASP A 29 -1.32 -2.36 4.07
N PHE A 30 -0.21 -2.81 3.48
CA PHE A 30 0.02 -4.24 3.23
C PHE A 30 1.43 -4.65 3.56
N TYR A 31 1.58 -5.93 3.83
CA TYR A 31 2.86 -6.61 3.90
C TYR A 31 2.82 -7.81 2.96
N LEU A 32 3.85 -7.94 2.14
CA LEU A 32 4.02 -9.06 1.20
C LEU A 32 5.14 -9.95 1.72
N PRO A 33 4.82 -11.07 2.40
CA PRO A 33 5.85 -11.89 3.06
C PRO A 33 6.86 -12.51 2.11
N GLU A 34 6.45 -12.85 0.88
CA GLU A 34 7.36 -13.49 -0.07
C GLU A 34 8.51 -12.58 -0.50
N THR A 35 8.29 -11.28 -0.54
CA THR A 35 9.32 -10.30 -0.91
C THR A 35 9.76 -9.44 0.26
N ASP A 36 9.21 -9.71 1.47
CA ASP A 36 9.50 -8.93 2.68
C ASP A 36 9.35 -7.43 2.40
N THR A 37 8.22 -7.05 1.81
CA THR A 37 7.97 -5.68 1.36
C THR A 37 6.68 -5.15 1.98
N TYR A 38 6.75 -3.96 2.57
CA TYR A 38 5.58 -3.21 2.99
C TYR A 38 5.08 -2.35 1.85
N VAL A 39 3.77 -2.17 1.76
CA VAL A 39 3.14 -1.43 0.67
C VAL A 39 2.19 -0.39 1.24
N GLU A 40 2.31 0.82 0.74
CA GLU A 40 1.39 1.92 1.04
C GLU A 40 0.68 2.33 -0.25
N VAL A 41 -0.66 2.40 -0.21
CA VAL A 41 -1.46 2.78 -1.37
C VAL A 41 -2.05 4.18 -1.11
N LYS A 42 -1.73 5.15 -1.97
CA LYS A 42 -2.15 6.55 -1.81
C LYS A 42 -2.67 7.12 -3.11
N ASN A 43 -3.85 7.76 -3.07
CA ASN A 43 -4.36 8.48 -4.23
C ASN A 43 -3.92 9.95 -4.26
N PHE A 44 -3.31 10.43 -3.20
CA PHE A 44 -2.77 11.78 -3.10
C PHE A 44 -1.44 11.76 -2.34
N TRP A 45 -0.42 12.38 -2.95
CA TRP A 45 0.92 12.44 -2.35
C TRP A 45 1.24 13.88 -2.00
N GLY A 46 0.91 14.29 -0.78
CA GLY A 46 1.19 15.62 -0.28
C GLY A 46 2.46 15.66 0.55
N GLU A 47 2.75 16.83 1.10
CA GLU A 47 3.94 17.02 1.92
C GLU A 47 3.92 16.16 3.19
N TYR A 48 2.78 16.03 3.82
CA TYR A 48 2.64 15.18 5.00
C TYR A 48 3.03 13.72 4.68
N SER A 49 2.54 13.20 3.56
CA SER A 49 2.85 11.83 3.14
C SER A 49 4.34 11.68 2.82
N ARG A 50 4.92 12.67 2.15
CA ARG A 50 6.34 12.68 1.80
C ARG A 50 7.22 12.67 3.05
N ILE A 51 6.91 13.51 4.03
CA ILE A 51 7.67 13.58 5.27
C ILE A 51 7.56 12.27 6.05
N ARG A 52 6.38 11.68 6.12
CA ARG A 52 6.16 10.41 6.80
C ARG A 52 6.94 9.29 6.13
N ASP A 53 6.93 9.24 4.80
CA ASP A 53 7.71 8.27 4.03
C ASP A 53 9.20 8.40 4.31
N GLU A 54 9.71 9.64 4.29
CA GLU A 54 11.13 9.91 4.59
C GLU A 54 11.51 9.46 6.00
N LYS A 55 10.66 9.74 6.99
CA LYS A 55 10.88 9.31 8.36
C LYS A 55 10.93 7.80 8.49
N PHE A 56 9.99 7.11 7.84
CA PHE A 56 9.97 5.64 7.86
C PHE A 56 11.27 5.08 7.30
N ARG A 57 11.71 5.57 6.13
CA ARG A 57 12.93 5.08 5.48
C ARG A 57 14.18 5.42 6.28
N ALA A 58 14.19 6.56 6.97
CA ALA A 58 15.33 6.96 7.79
C ALA A 58 15.46 6.12 9.06
N VAL A 59 14.33 5.82 9.72
CA VAL A 59 14.33 5.05 10.98
C VAL A 59 14.47 3.55 10.73
N HIS A 60 13.82 3.05 9.68
CA HIS A 60 13.78 1.61 9.36
C HIS A 60 14.48 1.33 8.04
N LYS A 61 15.78 1.63 7.99
CA LYS A 61 16.58 1.55 6.75
C LYS A 61 16.64 0.16 6.12
N HIS A 62 16.48 -0.88 6.92
CA HIS A 62 16.55 -2.27 6.45
C HIS A 62 15.20 -2.80 5.94
N LEU A 63 14.13 -2.04 6.10
CA LEU A 63 12.81 -2.45 5.64
C LEU A 63 12.53 -1.88 4.25
N LYS A 64 11.79 -2.65 3.46
CA LYS A 64 11.38 -2.22 2.12
C LYS A 64 9.97 -1.65 2.17
N LEU A 65 9.79 -0.48 1.60
CA LEU A 65 8.48 0.16 1.47
C LEU A 65 8.25 0.55 0.02
N GLU A 66 7.21 0.02 -0.58
CA GLU A 66 6.75 0.41 -1.91
C GLU A 66 5.52 1.28 -1.77
N VAL A 67 5.49 2.41 -2.47
CA VAL A 67 4.35 3.31 -2.49
C VAL A 67 3.67 3.21 -3.85
N ILE A 68 2.37 2.88 -3.83
CA ILE A 68 1.55 2.81 -5.03
C ILE A 68 0.70 4.07 -5.08
N LEU A 69 1.03 4.96 -5.99
CA LEU A 69 0.30 6.21 -6.18
C LEU A 69 -0.86 6.03 -7.15
N LYS A 70 -1.70 7.05 -7.24
CA LYS A 70 -2.93 7.02 -8.03
C LYS A 70 -2.70 6.55 -9.47
N GLU A 71 -1.67 7.07 -10.14
CA GLU A 71 -1.40 6.73 -11.53
C GLU A 71 -1.12 5.24 -11.70
N LYS A 72 -0.28 4.68 -10.84
CA LYS A 72 0.02 3.25 -10.88
C LYS A 72 -1.21 2.41 -10.53
N TYR A 73 -1.99 2.85 -9.54
CA TYR A 73 -3.22 2.16 -9.17
C TYR A 73 -4.20 2.11 -10.35
N LEU A 74 -4.40 3.24 -11.03
CA LEU A 74 -5.30 3.30 -12.18
C LEU A 74 -4.81 2.44 -13.34
N ALA A 75 -3.51 2.38 -13.56
CA ALA A 75 -2.93 1.52 -14.59
C ALA A 75 -3.19 0.03 -14.27
N LEU A 76 -3.04 -0.35 -13.01
CA LEU A 76 -3.35 -1.72 -12.57
C LEU A 76 -4.85 -2.02 -12.72
N GLU A 77 -5.71 -1.07 -12.36
CA GLU A 77 -7.15 -1.21 -12.52
C GLU A 77 -7.51 -1.43 -13.99
N GLU A 78 -6.97 -0.62 -14.88
CA GLU A 78 -7.21 -0.76 -16.32
C GLU A 78 -6.78 -2.14 -16.80
N GLN A 79 -5.65 -2.66 -16.32
CA GLN A 79 -5.11 -3.93 -16.74
C GLN A 79 -5.90 -5.13 -16.19
N TYR A 80 -6.36 -5.06 -14.93
CA TYR A 80 -6.89 -6.22 -14.23
C TYR A 80 -8.35 -6.16 -13.84
N ALA A 81 -9.00 -4.99 -13.81
CA ALA A 81 -10.36 -4.86 -13.28
C ALA A 81 -11.37 -5.75 -14.02
N SER A 82 -11.21 -5.92 -15.33
CA SER A 82 -12.11 -6.77 -16.12
C SER A 82 -11.91 -8.27 -15.82
N LEU A 83 -10.79 -8.65 -15.23
CA LEU A 83 -10.44 -10.03 -14.91
C LEU A 83 -10.77 -10.39 -13.46
N ILE A 84 -11.01 -9.40 -12.62
CA ILE A 84 -11.20 -9.59 -11.18
C ILE A 84 -12.59 -9.10 -10.79
N PRO A 85 -13.54 -9.99 -10.50
CA PRO A 85 -14.87 -9.61 -10.05
C PRO A 85 -14.78 -8.73 -8.80
N ALA A 86 -15.56 -7.64 -8.76
CA ALA A 86 -15.54 -6.69 -7.66
C ALA A 86 -14.11 -6.23 -7.34
N TRP A 87 -13.43 -5.70 -8.36
CA TRP A 87 -12.03 -5.24 -8.28
C TRP A 87 -11.72 -4.54 -6.96
N GLU A 88 -12.56 -3.58 -6.57
CA GLU A 88 -12.50 -2.96 -5.26
C GLU A 88 -13.92 -2.80 -4.74
N TYR A 89 -14.11 -3.00 -3.44
CA TYR A 89 -15.40 -2.72 -2.82
C TYR A 89 -15.62 -1.22 -2.69
N LYS A 90 -16.89 -0.82 -2.47
CA LYS A 90 -17.24 0.58 -2.21
C LYS A 90 -16.44 1.19 -1.07
N ASN A 91 -16.06 0.37 -0.10
CA ASN A 91 -15.30 0.81 1.07
C ASN A 91 -13.81 0.58 0.93
N SER A 92 -13.34 0.44 -0.31
CA SER A 92 -11.91 0.36 -0.56
C SER A 92 -11.23 1.67 -0.16
N LYS A 93 -9.93 1.62 0.00
CA LYS A 93 -9.16 2.79 0.41
C LYS A 93 -9.37 3.99 -0.51
N PHE A 94 -9.47 3.75 -1.82
CA PHE A 94 -9.64 4.83 -2.79
C PHE A 94 -11.06 5.35 -2.89
N GLU A 95 -12.06 4.55 -2.54
CA GLU A 95 -13.46 4.95 -2.62
C GLU A 95 -13.94 5.64 -1.34
N SER A 96 -13.40 5.27 -0.20
CA SER A 96 -13.81 5.81 1.09
C SER A 96 -13.02 7.04 1.53
N HIS A 97 -12.06 7.45 0.76
CA HIS A 97 -11.25 8.63 1.01
C HIS A 97 -11.35 9.66 -0.13
#